data_9f363c30dd4906b1cdde7907a62da92b
#
_entry.id   9f363c30dd4906b1cdde7907a62da92b
#
_cell.length_a   1.000
_cell.length_b   1.000
_cell.length_c   1.000
_cell.angle_alpha   90.00
_cell.angle_beta   90.00
_cell.angle_gamma   90.00
#
_symmetry.space_group_name_H-M   'P 1'
#
loop_
_entity.id
_entity.type
_entity.pdbx_description
1 polymer ?
#
loop_
_entity_poly.entity_id
_entity_poly.type
_entity_poly.pdbx_seq_one_letter_code
_entity_poly.pdbx_strand_id
1 'polypeptide(L)'
;LLTCKYTDNELPLRLAAILFVCSPDEARTALRNLRMDNKTIDTVVKILTYTPLHIDETEPAVREALHQCGRDIFMLVIRLQRASIKASEEITFISNPAKYNHLNKLQRMADDILERGDCFTIKDLDITGVDLIEYGLKGAEIGNTLNTLLDIVIENPKLNDKATLIALLDNLK
;
A
#
# COMPACT_ATOMS: atom_id res chain seq x y z
N LEU A 1 13.48 -12.00 16.14
CA LEU A 1 13.98 -11.03 17.15
C LEU A 1 15.05 -10.11 16.60
N LEU A 2 15.97 -10.60 15.73
CA LEU A 2 17.05 -9.76 15.19
C LEU A 2 16.52 -8.59 14.34
N THR A 3 15.48 -8.82 13.56
CA THR A 3 14.82 -7.74 12.77
C THR A 3 14.38 -6.58 13.65
N CYS A 4 13.88 -6.86 14.88
CA CYS A 4 13.45 -5.84 15.83
C CYS A 4 14.59 -4.90 16.30
N LYS A 5 15.85 -5.40 16.28
CA LYS A 5 17.05 -4.59 16.60
C LYS A 5 17.24 -3.42 15.64
N TYR A 6 16.80 -3.60 14.39
CA TYR A 6 16.98 -2.65 13.30
C TYR A 6 15.72 -1.83 12.97
N THR A 7 14.65 -1.98 13.77
CA THR A 7 13.46 -1.13 13.64
C THR A 7 13.56 0.10 14.53
N ASP A 8 12.89 1.17 14.10
CA ASP A 8 12.71 2.36 14.92
C ASP A 8 11.86 2.06 16.16
N ASN A 9 11.84 2.99 17.13
CA ASN A 9 11.08 2.85 18.36
C ASN A 9 9.59 3.18 18.16
N GLU A 10 8.95 2.47 17.24
CA GLU A 10 7.53 2.58 16.92
C GLU A 10 6.86 1.23 17.19
N LEU A 11 5.88 1.22 18.11
CA LEU A 11 5.30 -0.02 18.64
C LEU A 11 4.77 -0.97 17.57
N PRO A 12 3.93 -0.54 16.59
CA PRO A 12 3.44 -1.47 15.56
C PRO A 12 4.56 -2.07 14.71
N LEU A 13 5.59 -1.28 14.37
CA LEU A 13 6.72 -1.74 13.57
C LEU A 13 7.56 -2.79 14.32
N ARG A 14 7.79 -2.56 15.62
CA ARG A 14 8.52 -3.52 16.47
C ARG A 14 7.75 -4.81 16.67
N LEU A 15 6.43 -4.74 16.88
CA LEU A 15 5.56 -5.92 16.97
C LEU A 15 5.57 -6.70 15.65
N ALA A 16 5.46 -6.02 14.50
CA ALA A 16 5.58 -6.67 13.19
C ALA A 16 6.95 -7.34 13.01
N ALA A 17 8.05 -6.72 13.46
CA ALA A 17 9.38 -7.31 13.41
C ALA A 17 9.53 -8.55 14.31
N ILE A 18 8.88 -8.59 15.46
CA ILE A 18 8.85 -9.76 16.36
C ILE A 18 8.03 -10.89 15.74
N LEU A 19 6.89 -10.56 15.14
CA LEU A 19 5.94 -11.51 14.54
C LEU A 19 6.21 -11.75 13.05
N PHE A 20 7.37 -11.37 12.54
CA PHE A 20 7.72 -11.40 11.12
C PHE A 20 7.58 -12.76 10.44
N VAL A 21 7.69 -13.84 11.21
CA VAL A 21 7.56 -15.23 10.72
C VAL A 21 6.14 -15.79 10.88
N CYS A 22 5.25 -15.05 11.54
CA CYS A 22 3.86 -15.44 11.73
C CYS A 22 3.02 -15.04 10.52
N SER A 23 2.00 -15.81 10.22
CA SER A 23 0.94 -15.36 9.32
C SER A 23 0.18 -14.16 9.93
N PRO A 24 -0.48 -13.33 9.11
CA PRO A 24 -1.30 -12.23 9.61
C PRO A 24 -2.37 -12.66 10.64
N ASP A 25 -2.98 -13.85 10.47
CA ASP A 25 -4.01 -14.36 11.37
C ASP A 25 -3.43 -14.86 12.71
N GLU A 26 -2.27 -15.50 12.67
CA GLU A 26 -1.54 -15.88 13.90
C GLU A 26 -1.11 -14.64 14.68
N ALA A 27 -0.59 -13.62 13.98
CA ALA A 27 -0.22 -12.35 14.59
C ALA A 27 -1.43 -11.66 15.22
N ARG A 28 -2.57 -11.63 14.54
CA ARG A 28 -3.84 -11.10 15.06
C ARG A 28 -4.26 -11.81 16.35
N THR A 29 -4.19 -13.14 16.35
CA THR A 29 -4.55 -13.96 17.50
C THR A 29 -3.62 -13.70 18.68
N ALA A 30 -2.31 -13.69 18.45
CA ALA A 30 -1.30 -13.41 19.48
C ALA A 30 -1.50 -12.02 20.11
N LEU A 31 -1.70 -10.99 19.29
CA LEU A 31 -1.90 -9.61 19.76
C LEU A 31 -3.21 -9.42 20.53
N ARG A 32 -4.28 -10.12 20.15
CA ARG A 32 -5.53 -10.15 20.93
C ARG A 32 -5.34 -10.80 22.30
N ASN A 33 -4.62 -11.90 22.37
CA ASN A 33 -4.30 -12.57 23.63
C ASN A 33 -3.44 -11.68 24.57
N LEU A 34 -2.59 -10.82 23.99
CA LEU A 34 -1.84 -9.81 24.70
C LEU A 34 -2.68 -8.56 25.05
N ARG A 35 -3.97 -8.54 24.70
CA ARG A 35 -4.92 -7.43 24.96
C ARG A 35 -4.46 -6.11 24.36
N MET A 36 -3.80 -6.17 23.20
CA MET A 36 -3.45 -4.98 22.46
C MET A 36 -4.71 -4.30 21.90
N ASP A 37 -4.67 -2.99 21.71
CA ASP A 37 -5.77 -2.24 21.10
C ASP A 37 -5.96 -2.58 19.62
N ASN A 38 -7.20 -2.44 19.13
CA ASN A 38 -7.55 -2.82 17.76
C ASN A 38 -6.75 -2.07 16.68
N LYS A 39 -6.45 -0.78 16.90
CA LYS A 39 -5.67 0.03 15.95
C LYS A 39 -4.26 -0.54 15.79
N THR A 40 -3.60 -0.87 16.89
CA THR A 40 -2.28 -1.51 16.88
C THR A 40 -2.34 -2.87 16.18
N ILE A 41 -3.34 -3.71 16.52
CA ILE A 41 -3.52 -5.03 15.88
C ILE A 41 -3.68 -4.88 14.37
N ASP A 42 -4.58 -4.02 13.91
CA ASP A 42 -4.86 -3.84 12.48
C ASP A 42 -3.65 -3.27 11.73
N THR A 43 -2.91 -2.36 12.35
CA THR A 43 -1.67 -1.83 11.76
C THR A 43 -0.62 -2.94 11.59
N VAL A 44 -0.36 -3.75 12.63
CA VAL A 44 0.61 -4.86 12.57
C VAL A 44 0.21 -5.88 11.52
N VAL A 45 -1.06 -6.28 11.51
CA VAL A 45 -1.59 -7.25 10.55
C VAL A 45 -1.43 -6.74 9.11
N LYS A 46 -1.75 -5.47 8.85
CA LYS A 46 -1.54 -4.87 7.52
C LYS A 46 -0.06 -4.87 7.14
N ILE A 47 0.84 -4.46 8.03
CA ILE A 47 2.28 -4.49 7.76
C ILE A 47 2.71 -5.92 7.36
N LEU A 48 2.32 -6.95 8.11
CA LEU A 48 2.68 -8.33 7.82
C LEU A 48 2.05 -8.85 6.53
N THR A 49 0.82 -8.42 6.20
CA THR A 49 0.14 -8.78 4.95
C THR A 49 0.89 -8.26 3.72
N TYR A 50 1.35 -7.00 3.77
CA TYR A 50 1.95 -6.35 2.60
C TYR A 50 3.48 -6.50 2.53
N THR A 51 4.16 -6.85 3.62
CA THR A 51 5.63 -7.01 3.64
C THR A 51 6.18 -8.06 2.66
N PRO A 52 5.55 -9.24 2.46
CA PRO A 52 6.06 -10.25 1.53
C PRO A 52 5.76 -9.93 0.05
N LEU A 53 4.95 -8.93 -0.26
CA LEU A 53 4.58 -8.61 -1.63
C LEU A 53 5.78 -8.02 -2.38
N HIS A 54 6.01 -8.52 -3.58
CA HIS A 54 6.92 -7.90 -4.53
C HIS A 54 6.21 -6.75 -5.24
N ILE A 55 6.84 -5.59 -5.26
CA ILE A 55 6.35 -4.40 -5.96
C ILE A 55 7.36 -4.10 -7.06
N ASP A 56 6.90 -4.05 -8.31
CA ASP A 56 7.74 -3.69 -9.44
C ASP A 56 8.20 -2.23 -9.36
N GLU A 57 9.40 -1.93 -9.89
CA GLU A 57 9.98 -0.58 -9.91
C GLU A 57 9.32 0.29 -11.00
N THR A 58 7.98 0.41 -10.96
CA THR A 58 7.17 1.21 -11.86
C THR A 58 6.18 2.09 -11.07
N GLU A 59 5.89 3.28 -11.56
CA GLU A 59 4.94 4.17 -10.89
C GLU A 59 3.54 3.57 -10.75
N PRO A 60 2.96 2.88 -11.77
CA PRO A 60 1.67 2.20 -11.61
C PRO A 60 1.68 1.18 -10.47
N ALA A 61 2.72 0.32 -10.37
CA ALA A 61 2.82 -0.67 -9.30
C ALA A 61 2.92 -0.02 -7.91
N VAL A 62 3.61 1.12 -7.81
CA VAL A 62 3.70 1.87 -6.54
C VAL A 62 2.37 2.55 -6.21
N ARG A 63 1.65 3.13 -7.19
CA ARG A 63 0.30 3.67 -6.98
C ARG A 63 -0.68 2.59 -6.54
N GLU A 64 -0.63 1.42 -7.16
CA GLU A 64 -1.44 0.27 -6.77
C GLU A 64 -1.13 -0.18 -5.32
N ALA A 65 0.14 -0.26 -4.94
CA ALA A 65 0.52 -0.58 -3.56
C ALA A 65 0.03 0.49 -2.57
N LEU A 66 0.13 1.78 -2.92
CA LEU A 66 -0.41 2.89 -2.12
C LEU A 66 -1.94 2.83 -2.02
N HIS A 67 -2.63 2.42 -3.09
CA HIS A 67 -4.07 2.18 -3.09
C HIS A 67 -4.44 1.07 -2.09
N GLN A 68 -3.78 -0.06 -2.17
CA GLN A 68 -4.10 -1.25 -1.37
C GLN A 68 -3.84 -1.06 0.13
N CYS A 69 -2.69 -0.53 0.51
CA CYS A 69 -2.31 -0.46 1.92
C CYS A 69 -2.37 0.95 2.54
N GLY A 70 -2.40 1.97 1.73
CA GLY A 70 -2.29 3.38 2.15
C GLY A 70 -0.86 3.80 2.44
N ARG A 71 -0.61 5.11 2.37
CA ARG A 71 0.71 5.73 2.57
C ARG A 71 1.43 5.26 3.83
N ASP A 72 0.75 5.32 4.98
CA ASP A 72 1.38 5.07 6.28
C ASP A 72 1.85 3.62 6.39
N ILE A 73 1.02 2.67 5.95
CA ILE A 73 1.37 1.26 5.94
C ILE A 73 2.48 0.98 4.93
N PHE A 74 2.43 1.56 3.73
CA PHE A 74 3.47 1.42 2.73
C PHE A 74 4.85 1.80 3.29
N MET A 75 4.95 2.95 3.95
CA MET A 75 6.20 3.40 4.57
C MET A 75 6.67 2.47 5.71
N LEU A 76 5.77 1.93 6.50
CA LEU A 76 6.10 0.94 7.54
C LEU A 76 6.59 -0.38 6.94
N VAL A 77 6.01 -0.83 5.83
CA VAL A 77 6.44 -2.02 5.07
C VAL A 77 7.88 -1.83 4.56
N ILE A 78 8.18 -0.69 3.91
CA ILE A 78 9.54 -0.38 3.43
C ILE A 78 10.55 -0.39 4.60
N ARG A 79 10.21 0.18 5.73
CA ARG A 79 11.06 0.21 6.94
C ARG A 79 11.29 -1.19 7.51
N LEU A 80 10.25 -2.03 7.56
CA LEU A 80 10.36 -3.41 8.03
C LEU A 80 11.23 -4.26 7.10
N GLN A 81 11.05 -4.12 5.78
CA GLN A 81 11.87 -4.81 4.79
C GLN A 81 13.35 -4.41 4.91
N ARG A 82 13.67 -3.13 5.11
CA ARG A 82 15.05 -2.67 5.37
C ARG A 82 15.64 -3.30 6.64
N ALA A 83 14.87 -3.33 7.72
CA ALA A 83 15.29 -3.95 8.97
C ALA A 83 15.54 -5.46 8.80
N SER A 84 14.71 -6.15 8.00
CA SER A 84 14.86 -7.56 7.66
C SER A 84 16.13 -7.83 6.85
N ILE A 85 16.43 -6.99 5.85
CA ILE A 85 17.68 -7.09 5.07
C ILE A 85 18.89 -6.95 6.01
N LYS A 86 18.92 -5.93 6.86
CA LYS A 86 20.00 -5.72 7.83
C LYS A 86 20.18 -6.91 8.78
N ALA A 87 19.07 -7.46 9.29
CA ALA A 87 19.11 -8.63 10.14
C ALA A 87 19.68 -9.87 9.40
N SER A 88 19.31 -10.05 8.14
CA SER A 88 19.85 -11.12 7.30
C SER A 88 21.35 -10.96 7.04
N GLU A 89 21.81 -9.73 6.76
CA GLU A 89 23.24 -9.44 6.54
C GLU A 89 24.09 -9.71 7.79
N GLU A 90 23.58 -9.42 8.99
CA GLU A 90 24.26 -9.74 10.26
C GLU A 90 24.42 -11.25 10.48
N ILE A 91 23.43 -12.05 10.03
CA ILE A 91 23.51 -13.52 10.17
C ILE A 91 24.40 -14.14 9.10
N THR A 92 24.26 -13.68 7.86
CA THR A 92 24.90 -14.34 6.71
C THR A 92 26.28 -13.75 6.38
N PHE A 93 26.60 -12.57 6.90
CA PHE A 93 27.77 -11.76 6.52
C PHE A 93 27.84 -11.43 5.02
N ILE A 94 26.68 -11.50 4.33
CA ILE A 94 26.57 -11.20 2.90
C ILE A 94 25.75 -9.92 2.73
N SER A 95 26.38 -8.89 2.18
CA SER A 95 25.68 -7.64 1.85
C SER A 95 24.81 -7.80 0.61
N ASN A 96 23.64 -7.15 0.62
CA ASN A 96 22.68 -7.20 -0.50
C ASN A 96 22.28 -5.78 -0.95
N PRO A 97 23.18 -5.04 -1.59
CA PRO A 97 22.92 -3.66 -2.02
C PRO A 97 21.76 -3.55 -3.04
N ALA A 98 21.52 -4.60 -3.83
CA ALA A 98 20.43 -4.61 -4.80
C ALA A 98 19.07 -4.46 -4.12
N LYS A 99 18.85 -5.16 -2.99
CA LYS A 99 17.60 -5.04 -2.21
C LYS A 99 17.43 -3.64 -1.62
N TYR A 100 18.49 -3.02 -1.11
CA TYR A 100 18.42 -1.64 -0.62
C TYR A 100 18.11 -0.66 -1.75
N ASN A 101 18.75 -0.83 -2.92
CA ASN A 101 18.50 0.02 -4.07
C ASN A 101 17.05 -0.08 -4.54
N HIS A 102 16.49 -1.31 -4.57
CA HIS A 102 15.08 -1.55 -4.86
C HIS A 102 14.16 -0.76 -3.91
N LEU A 103 14.33 -0.93 -2.59
CA LEU A 103 13.51 -0.21 -1.59
C LEU A 103 13.68 1.30 -1.67
N ASN A 104 14.88 1.79 -1.98
CA ASN A 104 15.14 3.23 -2.16
C ASN A 104 14.40 3.78 -3.39
N LYS A 105 14.33 3.02 -4.50
CA LYS A 105 13.56 3.40 -5.69
C LYS A 105 12.06 3.44 -5.39
N LEU A 106 11.52 2.39 -4.76
CA LEU A 106 10.10 2.34 -4.40
C LEU A 106 9.72 3.53 -3.50
N GLN A 107 10.56 3.85 -2.52
CA GLN A 107 10.29 4.98 -1.64
C GLN A 107 10.31 6.31 -2.40
N ARG A 108 11.31 6.54 -3.27
CA ARG A 108 11.37 7.78 -4.08
C ARG A 108 10.16 7.92 -4.98
N MET A 109 9.76 6.83 -5.68
CA MET A 109 8.56 6.83 -6.51
C MET A 109 7.31 7.17 -5.71
N ALA A 110 7.17 6.60 -4.50
CA ALA A 110 6.04 6.91 -3.63
C ALA A 110 6.07 8.37 -3.17
N ASP A 111 7.24 8.92 -2.81
CA ASP A 111 7.38 10.32 -2.43
C ASP A 111 7.02 11.25 -3.61
N ASP A 112 7.49 10.94 -4.83
CA ASP A 112 7.18 11.70 -6.05
C ASP A 112 5.68 11.65 -6.39
N ILE A 113 5.03 10.48 -6.28
CA ILE A 113 3.58 10.27 -6.49
C ILE A 113 2.77 11.12 -5.51
N LEU A 114 3.17 11.10 -4.22
CA LEU A 114 2.51 11.86 -3.17
C LEU A 114 2.71 13.38 -3.32
N GLU A 115 3.90 13.82 -3.76
CA GLU A 115 4.20 15.24 -4.01
C GLU A 115 3.41 15.79 -5.21
N ARG A 116 3.26 15.00 -6.27
CA ARG A 116 2.43 15.36 -7.44
C ARG A 116 0.93 15.33 -7.14
N GLY A 117 0.51 14.64 -6.06
CA GLY A 117 -0.90 14.42 -5.77
C GLY A 117 -1.57 13.48 -6.76
N ASP A 118 -0.84 12.47 -7.27
CA ASP A 118 -1.41 11.47 -8.16
C ASP A 118 -2.60 10.77 -7.49
N CYS A 119 -3.63 10.45 -8.29
CA CYS A 119 -4.81 9.73 -7.82
C CYS A 119 -4.48 8.25 -7.58
N PHE A 120 -4.75 7.76 -6.37
CA PHE A 120 -4.70 6.34 -6.01
C PHE A 120 -5.81 5.92 -5.04
N THR A 121 -6.76 6.80 -4.76
CA THR A 121 -7.99 6.46 -4.02
C THR A 121 -9.23 6.97 -4.76
N ILE A 122 -10.39 6.34 -4.50
CA ILE A 122 -11.67 6.78 -5.08
C ILE A 122 -11.96 8.26 -4.78
N LYS A 123 -11.47 8.78 -3.66
CA LYS A 123 -11.68 10.19 -3.26
C LYS A 123 -10.86 11.17 -4.08
N ASP A 124 -9.79 10.70 -4.71
CA ASP A 124 -8.90 11.50 -5.53
C ASP A 124 -9.35 11.55 -7.01
N LEU A 125 -10.39 10.76 -7.38
CA LEU A 125 -10.96 10.80 -8.72
C LEU A 125 -11.69 12.13 -8.96
N ASP A 126 -11.49 12.71 -10.15
CA ASP A 126 -12.20 13.90 -10.62
C ASP A 126 -13.65 13.62 -11.06
N ILE A 127 -14.21 12.47 -10.64
CA ILE A 127 -15.59 12.09 -10.82
C ILE A 127 -16.13 11.51 -9.52
N THR A 128 -17.39 11.80 -9.23
CA THR A 128 -18.04 11.34 -7.99
C THR A 128 -19.20 10.39 -8.29
N GLY A 129 -19.70 9.72 -7.22
CA GLY A 129 -20.92 8.91 -7.34
C GLY A 129 -22.14 9.71 -7.79
N VAL A 130 -22.21 11.02 -7.50
CA VAL A 130 -23.29 11.91 -7.96
C VAL A 130 -23.23 12.07 -9.47
N ASP A 131 -22.04 12.29 -10.02
CA ASP A 131 -21.85 12.41 -11.49
C ASP A 131 -22.28 11.12 -12.20
N LEU A 132 -21.99 9.95 -11.61
CA LEU A 132 -22.40 8.66 -12.16
C LEU A 132 -23.93 8.43 -12.08
N ILE A 133 -24.58 8.95 -11.04
CA ILE A 133 -26.06 8.94 -10.94
C ILE A 133 -26.66 9.82 -12.04
N GLU A 134 -26.11 11.02 -12.28
CA GLU A 134 -26.55 11.92 -13.36
C GLU A 134 -26.32 11.28 -14.74
N TYR A 135 -25.27 10.49 -14.89
CA TYR A 135 -24.99 9.69 -16.11
C TYR A 135 -25.97 8.52 -16.28
N GLY A 136 -26.72 8.15 -15.23
CA GLY A 136 -27.78 7.13 -15.27
C GLY A 136 -27.45 5.81 -14.57
N LEU A 137 -26.29 5.68 -13.90
CA LEU A 137 -25.92 4.49 -13.15
C LEU A 137 -26.67 4.43 -11.80
N LYS A 138 -26.88 3.21 -11.28
CA LYS A 138 -27.63 3.00 -10.03
C LYS A 138 -27.04 1.90 -9.15
N GLY A 139 -27.24 2.05 -7.85
CA GLY A 139 -26.91 1.01 -6.88
C GLY A 139 -25.45 0.58 -6.90
N ALA A 140 -25.21 -0.73 -6.99
CA ALA A 140 -23.84 -1.30 -6.97
C ALA A 140 -23.00 -0.95 -8.20
N GLU A 141 -23.63 -0.60 -9.33
CA GLU A 141 -22.91 -0.21 -10.56
C GLU A 141 -22.03 1.02 -10.31
N ILE A 142 -22.47 1.97 -9.47
CA ILE A 142 -21.72 3.18 -9.15
C ILE A 142 -20.37 2.81 -8.52
N GLY A 143 -20.39 1.96 -7.49
CA GLY A 143 -19.17 1.54 -6.80
C GLY A 143 -18.22 0.75 -7.71
N ASN A 144 -18.77 -0.17 -8.51
CA ASN A 144 -17.99 -0.96 -9.45
C ASN A 144 -17.33 -0.06 -10.51
N THR A 145 -18.06 0.91 -11.06
CA THR A 145 -17.57 1.85 -12.06
C THR A 145 -16.46 2.74 -11.48
N LEU A 146 -16.65 3.27 -10.25
CA LEU A 146 -15.59 4.06 -9.59
C LEU A 146 -14.30 3.26 -9.40
N ASN A 147 -14.40 1.98 -9.01
CA ASN A 147 -13.21 1.12 -8.89
C ASN A 147 -12.56 0.89 -10.27
N THR A 148 -13.34 0.57 -11.30
CA THR A 148 -12.80 0.40 -12.66
C THR A 148 -12.11 1.66 -13.19
N LEU A 149 -12.71 2.84 -12.96
CA LEU A 149 -12.09 4.11 -13.34
C LEU A 149 -10.81 4.37 -12.54
N LEU A 150 -10.80 4.03 -11.26
CA LEU A 150 -9.62 4.16 -10.42
C LEU A 150 -8.48 3.27 -10.93
N ASP A 151 -8.75 2.01 -11.28
CA ASP A 151 -7.74 1.10 -11.86
C ASP A 151 -7.11 1.70 -13.12
N ILE A 152 -7.93 2.29 -14.01
CA ILE A 152 -7.46 2.97 -15.22
C ILE A 152 -6.57 4.18 -14.88
N VAL A 153 -6.96 4.97 -13.88
CA VAL A 153 -6.22 6.17 -13.45
C VAL A 153 -4.93 5.80 -12.71
N ILE A 154 -4.91 4.72 -11.95
CA ILE A 154 -3.69 4.19 -11.32
C ILE A 154 -2.63 3.86 -12.39
N GLU A 155 -3.04 3.28 -13.51
CA GLU A 155 -2.16 3.04 -14.65
C GLU A 155 -1.71 4.34 -15.32
N ASN A 156 -2.64 5.27 -15.54
CA ASN A 156 -2.35 6.53 -16.20
C ASN A 156 -3.04 7.74 -15.51
N PRO A 157 -2.37 8.42 -14.57
CA PRO A 157 -2.95 9.51 -13.79
C PRO A 157 -3.36 10.74 -14.64
N LYS A 158 -2.88 10.85 -15.88
CA LYS A 158 -3.28 11.92 -16.80
C LYS A 158 -4.73 11.81 -17.27
N LEU A 159 -5.35 10.64 -17.07
CA LEU A 159 -6.76 10.42 -17.40
C LEU A 159 -7.69 10.90 -16.30
N ASN A 160 -7.17 11.36 -15.16
CA ASN A 160 -7.97 11.85 -14.05
C ASN A 160 -8.45 13.27 -14.31
N ASP A 161 -9.33 13.44 -15.28
CA ASP A 161 -10.14 14.63 -15.48
C ASP A 161 -11.59 14.23 -15.80
N LYS A 162 -12.55 15.01 -15.33
CA LYS A 162 -13.96 14.66 -15.38
C LYS A 162 -14.47 14.35 -16.79
N ALA A 163 -14.04 15.12 -17.79
CA ALA A 163 -14.51 14.94 -19.17
C ALA A 163 -13.98 13.63 -19.76
N THR A 164 -12.71 13.35 -19.54
CA THR A 164 -12.06 12.10 -19.96
C THR A 164 -12.69 10.89 -19.27
N LEU A 165 -12.94 10.97 -17.94
CA LEU A 165 -13.55 9.89 -17.16
C LEU A 165 -14.99 9.60 -17.65
N ILE A 166 -15.78 10.64 -17.97
CA ILE A 166 -17.12 10.45 -18.55
C ILE A 166 -17.02 9.80 -19.93
N ALA A 167 -16.11 10.23 -20.77
CA ALA A 167 -15.93 9.63 -22.11
C ALA A 167 -15.51 8.14 -22.03
N LEU A 168 -14.74 7.74 -21.00
CA LEU A 168 -14.39 6.34 -20.76
C LEU A 168 -15.62 5.50 -20.41
N LEU A 169 -16.65 6.07 -19.76
CA LEU A 169 -17.88 5.33 -19.41
C LEU A 169 -18.63 4.82 -20.65
N ASP A 170 -18.56 5.56 -21.76
CA ASP A 170 -19.20 5.18 -23.02
C ASP A 170 -18.54 3.93 -23.64
N ASN A 171 -17.26 3.70 -23.34
CA ASN A 171 -16.48 2.56 -23.82
C ASN A 171 -16.54 1.34 -22.87
N LEU A 172 -17.05 1.52 -21.63
CA LEU A 172 -17.20 0.45 -20.63
C LEU A 172 -18.57 -0.25 -20.67
N LYS A 173 -19.49 0.23 -21.52
CA LYS A 173 -20.81 -0.39 -21.78
C LYS A 173 -20.69 -1.49 -22.83
#